data_262ab5bcd2e9868b5ebeef3f6f8cc136
#
_entry.id   262ab5bcd2e9868b5ebeef3f6f8cc136
#
_cell.length_a   1.000
_cell.length_b   1.000
_cell.length_c   1.000
_cell.angle_alpha   90.00
_cell.angle_beta   90.00
_cell.angle_gamma   90.00
#
_symmetry.space_group_name_H-M   'P 1'
#
loop_
_entity.id
_entity.type
_entity.pdbx_description
1 polymer ?
#
loop_
_entity_poly.entity_id
_entity_poly.type
_entity_poly.pdbx_seq_one_letter_code
_entity_poly.pdbx_strand_id
1 'polypeptide(L)'
;QYYITRQDSTESNARSYPRKFPFALAKAKGSWVEDIEGNKYLDFLCGAGTLALGHNDPEVNQAMVEMLTSDAPLHTLDLTTPVKDEFVHTLLSHLPKELADNAKIQFCSPSGTDATDAALKLCKTATGRTSIIAFGGGYHGMGHGALACTGNLGAKNKVNGLMPEVHFFPYPYSY
;
A
#
# COMPACT_ATOMS: atom_id res chain seq x y z
N GLN A 1 -15.19 22.21 9.73
CA GLN A 1 -14.16 23.26 9.60
C GLN A 1 -13.05 23.16 10.64
N TYR A 2 -13.37 22.94 11.93
CA TYR A 2 -12.39 22.85 13.04
C TYR A 2 -11.25 21.85 12.78
N TYR A 3 -11.57 20.61 12.42
CA TYR A 3 -10.58 19.55 12.20
C TYR A 3 -9.66 19.86 11.01
N ILE A 4 -10.19 20.43 9.94
CA ILE A 4 -9.40 20.80 8.75
C ILE A 4 -8.42 21.92 9.08
N THR A 5 -8.89 22.99 9.77
CA THR A 5 -8.03 24.08 10.20
C THR A 5 -6.92 23.60 11.12
N ARG A 6 -7.24 22.68 12.05
CA ARG A 6 -6.25 22.11 12.96
C ARG A 6 -5.26 21.22 12.20
N GLN A 7 -5.71 20.42 11.27
CA GLN A 7 -4.84 19.61 10.40
C GLN A 7 -3.84 20.50 9.64
N ASP A 8 -4.30 21.58 9.04
CA ASP A 8 -3.44 22.50 8.30
C ASP A 8 -2.39 23.21 9.18
N SER A 9 -2.71 23.43 10.45
CA SER A 9 -1.79 24.10 11.40
C SER A 9 -0.82 23.15 12.11
N THR A 10 -1.14 21.86 12.21
CA THR A 10 -0.38 20.91 13.04
C THR A 10 0.29 19.79 12.26
N GLU A 11 -0.19 19.46 11.07
CA GLU A 11 0.41 18.41 10.25
C GLU A 11 1.32 18.99 9.17
N SER A 12 2.41 18.28 8.87
CA SER A 12 3.37 18.68 7.85
C SER A 12 2.74 18.76 6.45
N ASN A 13 3.22 19.71 5.65
CA ASN A 13 2.94 19.77 4.22
C ASN A 13 3.83 18.81 3.39
N ALA A 14 4.85 18.19 3.98
CA ALA A 14 5.61 17.10 3.39
C ALA A 14 4.80 15.80 3.46
N ARG A 15 3.91 15.61 2.49
CA ARG A 15 2.96 14.49 2.44
C ARG A 15 2.93 13.85 1.06
N SER A 16 2.60 12.57 1.02
CA SER A 16 2.53 11.78 -0.21
C SER A 16 1.16 11.83 -0.90
N TYR A 17 0.14 12.37 -0.25
CA TYR A 17 -1.22 12.47 -0.80
C TYR A 17 -1.77 13.90 -0.68
N PRO A 18 -2.56 14.37 -1.63
CA PRO A 18 -3.18 15.68 -1.56
C PRO A 18 -4.36 15.69 -0.58
N ARG A 19 -4.48 16.74 0.22
CA ARG A 19 -5.66 16.99 1.07
C ARG A 19 -6.70 17.74 0.25
N LYS A 20 -7.41 17.02 -0.61
CA LYS A 20 -8.40 17.63 -1.51
C LYS A 20 -9.82 17.70 -0.94
N PHE A 21 -10.11 16.85 0.04
CA PHE A 21 -11.46 16.78 0.61
C PHE A 21 -11.58 17.76 1.79
N PRO A 22 -12.53 18.72 1.72
CA PRO A 22 -12.67 19.78 2.71
C PRO A 22 -13.52 19.37 3.92
N PHE A 23 -13.58 18.10 4.26
CA PHE A 23 -14.37 17.57 5.36
C PHE A 23 -13.60 16.49 6.16
N ALA A 24 -13.99 16.32 7.42
CA ALA A 24 -13.46 15.28 8.28
C ALA A 24 -14.45 14.11 8.38
N LEU A 25 -13.95 12.89 8.22
CA LEU A 25 -14.77 11.69 8.33
C LEU A 25 -14.99 11.31 9.80
N ALA A 26 -16.21 10.88 10.11
CA ALA A 26 -16.61 10.39 11.44
C ALA A 26 -16.88 8.90 11.44
N LYS A 27 -17.50 8.36 10.38
CA LYS A 27 -17.91 6.95 10.28
C LYS A 27 -17.72 6.44 8.86
N ALA A 28 -17.57 5.12 8.75
CA ALA A 28 -17.52 4.43 7.47
C ALA A 28 -18.07 3.01 7.62
N LYS A 29 -18.86 2.53 6.66
CA LYS A 29 -19.36 1.14 6.62
C LYS A 29 -19.67 0.72 5.19
N GLY A 30 -19.18 -0.44 4.78
CA GLY A 30 -19.30 -0.90 3.40
C GLY A 30 -18.74 0.14 2.42
N SER A 31 -19.53 0.55 1.47
CA SER A 31 -19.14 1.57 0.47
C SER A 31 -19.53 3.01 0.86
N TRP A 32 -19.91 3.25 2.10
CA TRP A 32 -20.37 4.56 2.56
C TRP A 32 -19.48 5.13 3.63
N VAL A 33 -19.18 6.43 3.51
CA VAL A 33 -18.53 7.23 4.53
C VAL A 33 -19.46 8.37 4.99
N GLU A 34 -19.31 8.79 6.23
CA GLU A 34 -20.09 9.86 6.84
C GLU A 34 -19.13 10.87 7.47
N ASP A 35 -19.34 12.15 7.19
CA ASP A 35 -18.56 13.22 7.79
C ASP A 35 -19.08 13.57 9.21
N ILE A 36 -18.36 14.48 9.88
CA ILE A 36 -18.71 14.95 11.23
C ILE A 36 -20.02 15.74 11.29
N GLU A 37 -20.56 16.17 10.16
CA GLU A 37 -21.83 16.90 10.04
C GLU A 37 -22.98 15.97 9.70
N GLY A 38 -22.72 14.66 9.49
CA GLY A 38 -23.69 13.64 9.19
C GLY A 38 -24.00 13.47 7.70
N ASN A 39 -23.27 14.17 6.83
CA ASN A 39 -23.44 13.98 5.38
C ASN A 39 -22.81 12.64 4.95
N LYS A 40 -23.51 11.93 4.07
CA LYS A 40 -23.09 10.63 3.58
C LYS A 40 -22.58 10.72 2.14
N TYR A 41 -21.49 10.03 1.88
CA TYR A 41 -20.84 9.97 0.58
C TYR A 41 -20.58 8.52 0.18
N LEU A 42 -20.77 8.21 -1.09
CA LEU A 42 -20.37 6.93 -1.65
C LEU A 42 -18.85 6.94 -1.89
N ASP A 43 -18.13 6.01 -1.27
CA ASP A 43 -16.67 5.95 -1.35
C ASP A 43 -16.23 5.14 -2.59
N PHE A 44 -15.78 5.85 -3.63
CA PHE A 44 -15.08 5.26 -4.78
C PHE A 44 -13.56 5.25 -4.64
N LEU A 45 -13.01 5.81 -3.55
CA LEU A 45 -11.58 5.77 -3.30
C LEU A 45 -11.13 4.42 -2.73
N CYS A 46 -11.96 3.81 -1.89
CA CYS A 46 -11.75 2.48 -1.30
C CYS A 46 -10.35 2.33 -0.66
N GLY A 47 -9.85 3.39 0.01
CA GLY A 47 -8.50 3.40 0.57
C GLY A 47 -7.40 3.16 -0.47
N ALA A 48 -7.58 3.69 -1.69
CA ALA A 48 -6.72 3.44 -2.86
C ALA A 48 -6.60 1.94 -3.22
N GLY A 49 -7.70 1.19 -3.07
CA GLY A 49 -7.80 -0.23 -3.40
C GLY A 49 -7.54 -1.20 -2.24
N THR A 50 -7.24 -0.69 -1.05
CA THR A 50 -6.98 -1.54 0.13
C THR A 50 -8.24 -2.09 0.78
N LEU A 51 -9.39 -1.46 0.56
CA LEU A 51 -10.69 -1.81 1.14
C LEU A 51 -11.57 -2.58 0.15
N ALA A 52 -11.07 -3.69 -0.37
CA ALA A 52 -11.79 -4.50 -1.36
C ALA A 52 -13.15 -5.02 -0.86
N LEU A 53 -13.29 -5.26 0.44
CA LEU A 53 -14.54 -5.68 1.10
C LEU A 53 -15.36 -4.49 1.64
N GLY A 54 -14.88 -3.26 1.45
CA GLY A 54 -15.47 -2.07 2.03
C GLY A 54 -14.98 -1.75 3.43
N HIS A 55 -15.51 -0.66 3.99
CA HIS A 55 -15.19 -0.21 5.34
C HIS A 55 -15.86 -1.10 6.40
N ASN A 56 -15.11 -1.46 7.42
CA ASN A 56 -15.61 -2.16 8.61
C ASN A 56 -16.43 -3.41 8.24
N ASP A 57 -15.87 -4.25 7.38
CA ASP A 57 -16.44 -5.54 7.08
C ASP A 57 -16.57 -6.36 8.37
N PRO A 58 -17.75 -6.95 8.67
CA PRO A 58 -17.99 -7.60 9.96
C PRO A 58 -17.13 -8.85 10.17
N GLU A 59 -16.84 -9.63 9.13
CA GLU A 59 -16.01 -10.85 9.25
C GLU A 59 -14.56 -10.48 9.52
N VAL A 60 -14.03 -9.48 8.81
CA VAL A 60 -12.67 -8.97 9.04
C VAL A 60 -12.54 -8.37 10.44
N ASN A 61 -13.52 -7.57 10.87
CA ASN A 61 -13.52 -6.99 12.22
C ASN A 61 -13.56 -8.07 13.30
N GLN A 62 -14.38 -9.11 13.12
CA GLN A 62 -14.48 -10.21 14.06
C GLN A 62 -13.13 -10.94 14.19
N ALA A 63 -12.48 -11.28 13.08
CA ALA A 63 -11.17 -11.92 13.09
C ALA A 63 -10.10 -11.07 13.81
N MET A 64 -10.12 -9.75 13.62
CA MET A 64 -9.22 -8.84 14.36
C MET A 64 -9.50 -8.84 15.86
N VAL A 65 -10.76 -8.82 16.28
CA VAL A 65 -11.15 -8.85 17.69
C VAL A 65 -10.72 -10.19 18.33
N GLU A 66 -10.96 -11.30 17.66
CA GLU A 66 -10.55 -12.61 18.12
C GLU A 66 -9.02 -12.68 18.31
N MET A 67 -8.26 -12.17 17.36
CA MET A 67 -6.80 -12.13 17.46
C MET A 67 -6.34 -11.26 18.64
N LEU A 68 -6.91 -10.09 18.83
CA LEU A 68 -6.56 -9.17 19.92
C LEU A 68 -6.90 -9.71 21.31
N THR A 69 -7.90 -10.58 21.42
CA THR A 69 -8.36 -11.17 22.69
C THR A 69 -7.81 -12.57 22.96
N SER A 70 -7.01 -13.15 22.05
CA SER A 70 -6.52 -14.52 22.14
C SER A 70 -5.17 -14.68 22.84
N ASP A 71 -4.59 -13.66 23.41
CA ASP A 71 -3.22 -13.65 23.95
C ASP A 71 -2.13 -14.04 22.94
N ALA A 72 -2.46 -14.05 21.64
CA ALA A 72 -1.50 -14.32 20.58
C ALA A 72 -0.45 -13.20 20.48
N PRO A 73 0.81 -13.52 20.14
CA PRO A 73 1.85 -12.51 20.03
C PRO A 73 1.55 -11.55 18.86
N LEU A 74 1.47 -10.26 19.15
CA LEU A 74 1.20 -9.21 18.17
C LEU A 74 2.46 -8.73 17.44
N HIS A 75 3.64 -9.10 17.93
CA HIS A 75 4.93 -8.76 17.32
C HIS A 75 5.90 -9.93 17.46
N THR A 76 6.44 -10.42 16.36
CA THR A 76 7.21 -11.66 16.33
C THR A 76 8.63 -11.53 15.75
N LEU A 77 8.96 -10.41 15.07
CA LEU A 77 10.25 -10.24 14.39
C LEU A 77 10.64 -11.50 13.59
N ASP A 78 11.67 -12.21 14.04
CA ASP A 78 12.23 -13.40 13.37
C ASP A 78 11.46 -14.69 13.68
N LEU A 79 10.48 -14.62 14.58
CA LEU A 79 9.70 -15.80 14.98
C LEU A 79 8.51 -16.02 14.05
N THR A 80 8.11 -17.28 13.92
CA THR A 80 6.86 -17.64 13.24
C THR A 80 5.73 -17.86 14.24
N THR A 81 4.50 -17.84 13.75
CA THR A 81 3.30 -18.17 14.53
C THR A 81 2.37 -19.04 13.69
N PRO A 82 1.44 -19.81 14.32
CA PRO A 82 0.43 -20.55 13.58
C PRO A 82 -0.37 -19.69 12.60
N VAL A 83 -0.77 -18.48 12.99
CA VAL A 83 -1.53 -17.54 12.13
C VAL A 83 -0.71 -17.08 10.92
N LYS A 84 0.59 -16.81 11.12
CA LYS A 84 1.48 -16.45 10.01
C LYS A 84 1.67 -17.61 9.05
N ASP A 85 1.81 -18.83 9.56
CA ASP A 85 1.95 -20.03 8.76
C ASP A 85 0.69 -20.32 7.94
N GLU A 86 -0.49 -20.24 8.56
CA GLU A 86 -1.79 -20.36 7.90
C GLU A 86 -1.98 -19.32 6.79
N PHE A 87 -1.61 -18.07 7.05
CA PHE A 87 -1.65 -17.00 6.04
C PHE A 87 -0.79 -17.35 4.83
N VAL A 88 0.45 -17.81 5.05
CA VAL A 88 1.37 -18.19 3.96
C VAL A 88 0.78 -19.32 3.13
N HIS A 89 0.28 -20.39 3.75
CA HIS A 89 -0.31 -21.52 3.06
C HIS A 89 -1.58 -21.12 2.27
N THR A 90 -2.44 -20.33 2.89
CA THR A 90 -3.66 -19.81 2.24
C THR A 90 -3.30 -18.97 1.02
N LEU A 91 -2.34 -18.06 1.15
CA LEU A 91 -1.92 -17.21 0.02
C LEU A 91 -1.33 -18.06 -1.13
N LEU A 92 -0.45 -19.01 -0.82
CA LEU A 92 0.14 -19.89 -1.82
C LEU A 92 -0.92 -20.74 -2.53
N SER A 93 -1.95 -21.20 -1.82
CA SER A 93 -3.05 -22.01 -2.41
C SER A 93 -3.88 -21.26 -3.46
N HIS A 94 -3.84 -19.93 -3.47
CA HIS A 94 -4.53 -19.09 -4.45
C HIS A 94 -3.65 -18.73 -5.66
N LEU A 95 -2.38 -19.12 -5.67
CA LEU A 95 -1.51 -18.91 -6.81
C LEU A 95 -1.66 -20.04 -7.85
N PRO A 96 -1.37 -19.78 -9.14
CA PRO A 96 -1.21 -20.84 -10.13
C PRO A 96 -0.21 -21.88 -9.64
N LYS A 97 -0.51 -23.17 -9.87
CA LYS A 97 0.28 -24.29 -9.31
C LYS A 97 1.77 -24.19 -9.63
N GLU A 98 2.10 -23.86 -10.87
CA GLU A 98 3.48 -23.76 -11.35
C GLU A 98 4.28 -22.67 -10.60
N LEU A 99 3.59 -21.63 -10.13
CA LEU A 99 4.18 -20.58 -9.31
C LEU A 99 4.23 -21.00 -7.84
N ALA A 100 3.14 -21.54 -7.30
CA ALA A 100 3.03 -21.93 -5.89
C ALA A 100 4.09 -22.95 -5.46
N ASP A 101 4.37 -23.94 -6.31
CA ASP A 101 5.35 -25.00 -6.04
C ASP A 101 6.79 -24.46 -5.83
N ASN A 102 7.09 -23.27 -6.34
CA ASN A 102 8.42 -22.65 -6.30
C ASN A 102 8.45 -21.28 -5.59
N ALA A 103 7.29 -20.72 -5.24
CA ALA A 103 7.21 -19.41 -4.65
C ALA A 103 7.57 -19.42 -3.16
N LYS A 104 8.12 -18.30 -2.71
CA LYS A 104 8.31 -18.01 -1.28
C LYS A 104 7.78 -16.62 -1.00
N ILE A 105 7.16 -16.47 0.17
CA ILE A 105 6.62 -15.17 0.61
C ILE A 105 7.71 -14.39 1.32
N GLN A 106 7.99 -13.19 0.84
CA GLN A 106 8.83 -12.22 1.55
C GLN A 106 7.92 -11.19 2.22
N PHE A 107 7.93 -11.19 3.54
CA PHE A 107 7.23 -10.16 4.30
C PHE A 107 8.01 -8.84 4.27
N CYS A 108 7.29 -7.76 4.05
CA CYS A 108 7.80 -6.38 4.07
C CYS A 108 6.97 -5.58 5.09
N SER A 109 7.27 -4.30 5.26
CA SER A 109 6.39 -3.40 6.01
C SER A 109 5.01 -3.30 5.34
N PRO A 110 3.95 -2.89 6.05
CA PRO A 110 2.57 -2.90 5.54
C PRO A 110 2.30 -1.76 4.54
N SER A 111 3.18 -1.59 3.56
CA SER A 111 3.06 -0.58 2.50
C SER A 111 3.55 -1.13 1.16
N GLY A 112 2.81 -0.84 0.09
CA GLY A 112 3.20 -1.22 -1.26
C GLY A 112 4.53 -0.61 -1.72
N THR A 113 4.92 0.55 -1.20
CA THR A 113 6.22 1.16 -1.47
C THR A 113 7.37 0.31 -0.95
N ASP A 114 7.23 -0.28 0.25
CA ASP A 114 8.24 -1.13 0.86
C ASP A 114 8.38 -2.47 0.11
N ALA A 115 7.27 -3.01 -0.36
CA ALA A 115 7.26 -4.20 -1.21
C ALA A 115 7.96 -3.93 -2.55
N THR A 116 7.74 -2.76 -3.16
CA THR A 116 8.44 -2.34 -4.37
C THR A 116 9.94 -2.21 -4.13
N ASP A 117 10.36 -1.53 -3.06
CA ASP A 117 11.77 -1.35 -2.72
C ASP A 117 12.45 -2.69 -2.41
N ALA A 118 11.77 -3.62 -1.75
CA ALA A 118 12.25 -4.98 -1.51
C ALA A 118 12.42 -5.76 -2.82
N ALA A 119 11.45 -5.68 -3.73
CA ALA A 119 11.52 -6.32 -5.04
C ALA A 119 12.68 -5.78 -5.89
N LEU A 120 12.89 -4.45 -5.91
CA LEU A 120 14.01 -3.82 -6.61
C LEU A 120 15.37 -4.33 -6.08
N LYS A 121 15.53 -4.40 -4.77
CA LYS A 121 16.75 -4.95 -4.14
C LYS A 121 16.94 -6.42 -4.51
N LEU A 122 15.88 -7.22 -4.41
CA LEU A 122 15.93 -8.63 -4.74
C LEU A 122 16.32 -8.86 -6.20
N CYS A 123 15.68 -8.17 -7.14
CA CYS A 123 15.98 -8.28 -8.57
C CYS A 123 17.43 -7.90 -8.89
N LYS A 124 17.92 -6.79 -8.36
CA LYS A 124 19.31 -6.35 -8.56
C LYS A 124 20.31 -7.35 -7.97
N THR A 125 20.07 -7.85 -6.77
CA THR A 125 20.95 -8.80 -6.08
C THR A 125 20.98 -10.14 -6.81
N ALA A 126 19.84 -10.66 -7.20
CA ALA A 126 19.73 -11.98 -7.85
C ALA A 126 20.29 -11.99 -9.27
N THR A 127 20.26 -10.86 -9.98
CA THR A 127 20.67 -10.78 -11.38
C THR A 127 22.03 -10.11 -11.60
N GLY A 128 22.53 -9.37 -10.62
CA GLY A 128 23.70 -8.50 -10.76
C GLY A 128 23.46 -7.27 -11.66
N ARG A 129 22.23 -7.06 -12.15
CA ARG A 129 21.89 -5.94 -13.04
C ARG A 129 21.59 -4.69 -12.22
N THR A 130 21.99 -3.53 -12.75
CA THR A 130 21.81 -2.23 -12.09
C THR A 130 20.60 -1.45 -12.61
N SER A 131 20.27 -1.62 -13.89
CA SER A 131 19.22 -0.87 -14.56
C SER A 131 17.83 -1.46 -14.32
N ILE A 132 16.86 -0.59 -14.19
CA ILE A 132 15.43 -0.93 -14.04
C ILE A 132 14.66 -0.29 -15.18
N ILE A 133 13.75 -1.03 -15.78
CA ILE A 133 12.76 -0.52 -16.72
C ILE A 133 11.46 -0.24 -15.96
N ALA A 134 10.91 0.94 -16.13
CA ALA A 134 9.59 1.35 -15.61
C ALA A 134 8.73 1.90 -16.75
N PHE A 135 7.42 1.95 -16.54
CA PHE A 135 6.49 2.46 -17.55
C PHE A 135 5.94 3.82 -17.16
N GLY A 136 5.78 4.69 -18.15
CA GLY A 136 5.16 6.00 -17.98
C GLY A 136 3.73 5.86 -17.41
N GLY A 137 3.38 6.72 -16.46
CA GLY A 137 2.05 6.71 -15.80
C GLY A 137 1.90 5.69 -14.67
N GLY A 138 2.84 4.76 -14.47
CA GLY A 138 2.81 3.81 -13.35
C GLY A 138 3.05 4.50 -12.00
N TYR A 139 2.34 4.08 -10.97
CA TYR A 139 2.58 4.49 -9.58
C TYR A 139 3.07 3.29 -8.77
N HIS A 140 4.23 3.43 -8.13
CA HIS A 140 4.88 2.35 -7.38
C HIS A 140 5.11 2.69 -5.90
N GLY A 141 4.84 3.92 -5.50
CA GLY A 141 5.00 4.39 -4.13
C GLY A 141 5.85 5.65 -4.01
N MET A 142 6.11 6.07 -2.78
CA MET A 142 6.82 7.30 -2.43
C MET A 142 8.15 7.04 -1.70
N GLY A 143 8.56 5.79 -1.48
CA GLY A 143 9.91 5.44 -1.05
C GLY A 143 10.95 5.76 -2.14
N HIS A 144 12.23 5.89 -1.81
CA HIS A 144 13.24 6.37 -2.77
C HIS A 144 13.34 5.51 -4.04
N GLY A 145 13.33 4.19 -3.92
CA GLY A 145 13.35 3.28 -5.08
C GLY A 145 12.02 3.27 -5.82
N ALA A 146 10.92 3.12 -5.07
CA ALA A 146 9.57 3.12 -5.63
C ALA A 146 9.23 4.44 -6.33
N LEU A 147 9.61 5.60 -5.74
CA LEU A 147 9.41 6.91 -6.35
C LEU A 147 10.28 7.06 -7.61
N ALA A 148 11.50 6.54 -7.61
CA ALA A 148 12.34 6.53 -8.81
C ALA A 148 11.65 5.82 -9.98
N CYS A 149 10.93 4.72 -9.70
CA CYS A 149 10.19 3.95 -10.70
C CYS A 149 8.78 4.51 -11.00
N THR A 150 8.25 5.41 -10.16
CA THR A 150 6.95 6.06 -10.39
C THR A 150 7.06 7.03 -11.57
N GLY A 151 6.15 6.90 -12.54
CA GLY A 151 6.05 7.82 -13.69
C GLY A 151 5.35 9.13 -13.31
N ASN A 152 5.50 10.13 -14.11
CA ASN A 152 4.75 11.41 -14.19
C ASN A 152 4.11 11.97 -12.90
N LEU A 153 4.80 11.91 -11.76
CA LEU A 153 4.34 12.49 -10.51
C LEU A 153 5.10 13.80 -10.24
N GLY A 154 4.40 14.92 -10.18
CA GLY A 154 5.02 16.23 -9.98
C GLY A 154 5.86 16.35 -8.70
N ALA A 155 5.50 15.61 -7.65
CA ALA A 155 6.29 15.54 -6.42
C ALA A 155 7.70 14.96 -6.64
N LYS A 156 7.86 14.03 -7.58
CA LYS A 156 9.13 13.39 -7.93
C LYS A 156 10.19 14.41 -8.37
N ASN A 157 9.78 15.43 -9.11
CA ASN A 157 10.69 16.45 -9.66
C ASN A 157 11.34 17.33 -8.58
N LYS A 158 10.83 17.28 -7.35
CA LYS A 158 11.34 18.05 -6.21
C LYS A 158 12.27 17.23 -5.31
N VAL A 159 12.45 15.95 -5.59
CA VAL A 159 13.26 15.04 -4.77
C VAL A 159 14.61 14.81 -5.45
N ASN A 160 15.68 15.19 -4.78
CA ASN A 160 17.04 14.96 -5.26
C ASN A 160 17.54 13.59 -4.81
N GLY A 161 18.43 12.97 -5.60
CA GLY A 161 19.12 11.75 -5.22
C GLY A 161 18.25 10.49 -5.22
N LEU A 162 17.22 10.43 -6.04
CA LEU A 162 16.46 9.19 -6.26
C LEU A 162 17.36 8.10 -6.82
N MET A 163 16.95 6.83 -6.68
CA MET A 163 17.66 5.68 -7.21
C MET A 163 17.98 5.89 -8.70
N PRO A 164 19.24 5.82 -9.12
CA PRO A 164 19.65 6.00 -10.52
C PRO A 164 19.32 4.78 -11.36
N GLU A 165 19.60 4.87 -12.65
CA GLU A 165 19.48 3.79 -13.63
C GLU A 165 18.04 3.27 -13.81
N VAL A 166 17.06 4.17 -13.71
CA VAL A 166 15.65 3.88 -14.06
C VAL A 166 15.33 4.46 -15.42
N HIS A 167 14.95 3.61 -16.35
CA HIS A 167 14.62 3.95 -17.73
C HIS A 167 13.13 3.81 -17.97
N PHE A 168 12.49 4.88 -18.43
CA PHE A 168 11.06 4.89 -18.68
C PHE A 168 10.74 4.56 -20.12
N PHE A 169 9.79 3.64 -20.30
CA PHE A 169 9.21 3.30 -21.59
C PHE A 169 7.73 3.74 -21.62
N PRO A 170 7.19 4.04 -22.80
CA PRO A 170 5.76 4.26 -22.93
C PRO A 170 5.00 2.96 -22.59
N TYR A 171 3.91 3.09 -21.84
CA TYR A 171 2.99 1.96 -21.68
C TYR A 171 2.32 1.66 -23.03
N PRO A 172 2.22 0.40 -23.44
CA PRO A 172 1.64 0.07 -24.73
C PRO A 172 0.13 0.34 -24.72
N TYR A 173 -0.27 1.43 -25.34
CA TYR A 173 -1.65 1.72 -25.68
C TYR A 173 -1.88 1.38 -27.15
N SER A 174 -2.97 0.68 -27.42
CA SER A 174 -3.38 0.31 -28.79
C SER A 174 -4.42 1.27 -29.38
N TYR A 175 -4.59 2.46 -28.84
CA TYR A 175 -5.55 3.46 -29.33
C TYR A 175 -4.87 4.45 -30.27
#